data_86696f9f3e752e54152c7604a12363b0
#
_entry.id   86696f9f3e752e54152c7604a12363b0
#
_cell.length_a   1.000
_cell.length_b   1.000
_cell.length_c   1.000
_cell.angle_alpha   90.00
_cell.angle_beta   90.00
_cell.angle_gamma   90.00
#
_symmetry.space_group_name_H-M   'P 1'
#
loop_
_entity.id
_entity.type
_entity.pdbx_description
1 polymer ?
#
loop_
_entity_poly.entity_id
_entity_poly.type
_entity_poly.pdbx_seq_one_letter_code
_entity_poly.pdbx_strand_id
1 'polypeptide(L)'
;MNDRERVLKAPGRRLGALAIGLLALTALVAWLALSPGAGAAGQRAGASGFTVGIAKTPLGRIVVDARGHSLYLFEADHKGTSACYGACAKAWPPVVVSGKPKAGPGARAALLGVLHRRDGKQQATYRGHPLYRFYKDTARGQVKGQGLDFFGGEWYVLTPAGKKLEHAAGTDDSTSSGSDDSGGGTTTGGGGYDDGGGGGVYG
;
A
#
# COMPACT_ATOMS: atom_id res chain seq x y z
N MET A 1 45.30 21.41 43.55
CA MET A 1 46.02 22.57 42.98
C MET A 1 45.17 23.14 41.92
N ASN A 2 44.49 24.09 42.34
CA ASN A 2 44.35 25.51 41.92
C ASN A 2 43.49 25.73 40.71
N ASP A 3 42.40 26.33 40.96
CA ASP A 3 42.02 27.77 40.99
C ASP A 3 41.69 28.26 39.55
N ARG A 4 40.66 28.89 39.21
CA ARG A 4 40.02 30.09 39.84
C ARG A 4 38.67 30.37 39.23
N GLU A 5 37.75 30.61 40.08
CA GLU A 5 36.54 31.44 39.82
C GLU A 5 36.90 32.79 39.20
N ARG A 6 36.04 33.26 38.31
CA ARG A 6 35.82 34.72 38.18
C ARG A 6 34.37 35.03 37.92
N VAL A 7 33.73 35.35 38.97
CA VAL A 7 32.54 36.21 39.08
C VAL A 7 32.92 37.62 38.65
N LEU A 8 32.12 38.31 37.89
CA LEU A 8 31.98 39.76 37.79
C LEU A 8 30.64 40.08 37.05
N LYS A 9 29.62 40.41 37.73
CA LYS A 9 29.22 41.73 38.30
C LYS A 9 28.51 42.62 37.28
N ALA A 10 27.19 42.74 37.46
CA ALA A 10 26.39 43.82 36.90
C ALA A 10 26.76 45.14 37.56
N PRO A 11 26.56 46.31 36.95
CA PRO A 11 25.43 47.11 37.36
C PRO A 11 24.82 48.03 36.28
N GLY A 12 23.66 48.58 36.57
CA GLY A 12 23.38 49.93 36.25
C GLY A 12 21.96 50.22 35.78
N ARG A 13 21.09 50.44 36.74
CA ARG A 13 19.81 51.17 36.58
C ARG A 13 20.10 52.59 36.14
N ARG A 14 19.35 53.11 35.16
CA ARG A 14 18.99 54.54 35.14
C ARG A 14 17.52 54.69 34.78
N LEU A 15 16.80 55.24 35.75
CA LEU A 15 15.49 55.86 35.59
C LEU A 15 15.67 57.24 34.90
N GLY A 16 14.73 57.66 34.14
CA GLY A 16 14.51 59.01 33.60
C GLY A 16 13.20 58.96 32.85
N ALA A 17 12.12 59.21 33.43
CA ALA A 17 11.45 60.46 33.74
C ALA A 17 10.76 61.10 32.52
N LEU A 18 9.41 60.96 32.53
CA LEU A 18 8.38 61.98 32.33
C LEU A 18 8.47 62.88 31.09
N ALA A 19 7.48 62.86 30.22
CA ALA A 19 6.43 63.87 30.16
C ALA A 19 5.81 63.97 28.75
N ILE A 20 4.50 64.14 28.73
CA ILE A 20 3.73 65.02 27.83
C ILE A 20 3.31 64.37 26.47
N GLY A 21 1.99 64.23 26.35
CA GLY A 21 1.32 64.17 25.09
C GLY A 21 -0.10 63.56 25.13
N LEU A 22 -0.99 64.17 26.00
CA LEU A 22 -2.43 64.10 25.75
C LEU A 22 -2.70 64.87 24.45
N LEU A 23 -3.26 64.16 23.43
CA LEU A 23 -4.14 64.68 22.37
C LEU A 23 -4.03 63.76 21.14
N ALA A 24 -4.88 62.80 21.09
CA ALA A 24 -5.40 62.21 19.85
C ALA A 24 -6.37 61.05 20.19
N LEU A 25 -7.34 61.34 21.01
CA LEU A 25 -8.57 60.56 21.10
C LEU A 25 -9.50 61.16 20.05
N THR A 26 -9.61 60.60 18.87
CA THR A 26 -10.74 60.66 17.96
C THR A 26 -10.33 60.25 16.55
N ALA A 27 -10.13 58.95 16.29
CA ALA A 27 -10.24 58.37 14.95
C ALA A 27 -10.11 56.85 15.00
N LEU A 28 -10.81 56.19 15.91
CA LEU A 28 -10.74 54.72 15.99
C LEU A 28 -12.12 54.08 16.16
N VAL A 29 -13.11 54.59 15.42
CA VAL A 29 -14.43 53.95 15.35
C VAL A 29 -14.96 54.05 13.93
N ALA A 30 -14.31 53.44 12.96
CA ALA A 30 -14.89 53.23 11.64
C ALA A 30 -14.15 52.16 10.78
N TRP A 31 -13.62 51.11 11.42
CA TRP A 31 -13.07 49.96 10.64
C TRP A 31 -13.49 48.63 11.22
N LEU A 32 -14.70 48.57 11.78
CA LEU A 32 -15.29 47.34 12.25
C LEU A 32 -16.56 47.04 11.45
N ALA A 33 -16.47 46.88 10.14
CA ALA A 33 -17.52 46.26 9.36
C ALA A 33 -17.02 46.13 7.91
N LEU A 34 -16.40 45.10 7.56
CA LEU A 34 -16.47 44.30 6.33
C LEU A 34 -15.23 43.38 6.25
N SER A 35 -15.09 42.48 7.20
CA SER A 35 -14.31 41.29 6.93
C SER A 35 -15.25 40.33 6.22
N PRO A 36 -15.09 40.07 4.90
CA PRO A 36 -15.72 38.91 4.30
C PRO A 36 -15.17 37.70 5.05
N GLY A 37 -16.06 36.91 5.63
CA GLY A 37 -15.75 35.70 6.32
C GLY A 37 -14.77 34.88 5.50
N ALA A 38 -13.51 34.90 5.87
CA ALA A 38 -12.58 33.85 5.57
C ALA A 38 -13.17 32.61 6.24
N GLY A 39 -13.99 31.89 5.48
CA GLY A 39 -14.38 30.55 5.84
C GLY A 39 -13.08 29.85 6.20
N ALA A 40 -12.89 29.60 7.47
CA ALA A 40 -11.93 28.64 7.95
C ALA A 40 -12.33 27.32 7.26
N ALA A 41 -11.81 27.11 6.06
CA ALA A 41 -11.62 25.79 5.52
C ALA A 41 -10.76 25.11 6.56
N GLY A 42 -11.42 24.53 7.55
CA GLY A 42 -10.81 23.62 8.48
C GLY A 42 -10.08 22.59 7.62
N GLN A 43 -8.81 22.79 7.42
CA GLN A 43 -7.91 21.74 7.06
C GLN A 43 -8.03 20.76 8.22
N ARG A 44 -9.04 19.88 8.12
CA ARG A 44 -8.97 18.63 8.80
C ARG A 44 -7.63 18.07 8.35
N ALA A 45 -6.64 18.14 9.21
CA ALA A 45 -5.48 17.27 9.16
C ALA A 45 -6.10 15.87 9.16
N GLY A 46 -6.47 15.42 7.97
CA GLY A 46 -6.99 14.09 7.74
C GLY A 46 -5.89 13.21 8.25
N ALA A 47 -6.19 12.41 9.25
CA ALA A 47 -5.34 11.32 9.68
C ALA A 47 -4.72 10.75 8.41
N SER A 48 -3.38 10.84 8.29
CA SER A 48 -2.65 10.46 7.09
C SER A 48 -2.73 8.94 6.99
N GLY A 49 -3.92 8.44 6.60
CA GLY A 49 -4.17 7.04 6.42
C GLY A 49 -3.23 6.53 5.35
N PHE A 50 -2.66 5.37 5.56
CA PHE A 50 -1.85 4.68 4.55
C PHE A 50 -2.60 4.63 3.21
N THR A 51 -1.94 5.04 2.13
CA THR A 51 -2.53 5.06 0.80
C THR A 51 -1.93 3.94 -0.05
N VAL A 52 -2.81 3.20 -0.71
CA VAL A 52 -2.46 2.16 -1.70
C VAL A 52 -2.80 2.71 -3.08
N GLY A 53 -1.84 2.67 -3.99
CA GLY A 53 -1.99 3.11 -5.38
C GLY A 53 -1.56 2.04 -6.36
N ILE A 54 -1.62 2.38 -7.65
CA ILE A 54 -1.11 1.55 -8.75
C ILE A 54 -0.01 2.33 -9.47
N ALA A 55 1.12 1.68 -9.74
CA ALA A 55 2.20 2.24 -10.54
C ALA A 55 2.61 1.31 -11.67
N LYS A 56 3.18 1.89 -12.73
CA LYS A 56 3.80 1.14 -13.82
C LYS A 56 5.24 0.79 -13.42
N THR A 57 5.61 -0.47 -13.60
CA THR A 57 6.95 -1.02 -13.36
C THR A 57 7.39 -1.84 -14.58
N PRO A 58 8.62 -2.38 -14.62
CA PRO A 58 9.02 -3.32 -15.66
C PRO A 58 8.14 -4.57 -15.76
N LEU A 59 7.48 -4.97 -14.66
CA LEU A 59 6.55 -6.10 -14.63
C LEU A 59 5.12 -5.72 -15.05
N GLY A 60 4.87 -4.47 -15.41
CA GLY A 60 3.55 -3.96 -15.70
C GLY A 60 2.97 -3.11 -14.57
N ARG A 61 1.63 -3.04 -14.47
CA ARG A 61 0.94 -2.26 -13.44
C ARG A 61 0.76 -3.08 -12.18
N ILE A 62 1.29 -2.58 -11.06
CA ILE A 62 1.26 -3.28 -9.76
C ILE A 62 0.76 -2.39 -8.64
N VAL A 63 0.39 -3.00 -7.53
CA VAL A 63 0.00 -2.33 -6.29
C VAL A 63 1.26 -1.78 -5.60
N VAL A 64 1.19 -0.50 -5.21
CA VAL A 64 2.28 0.22 -4.54
C VAL A 64 1.75 1.05 -3.37
N ASP A 65 2.66 1.51 -2.49
CA ASP A 65 2.34 2.53 -1.49
C ASP A 65 2.36 3.95 -2.10
N ALA A 66 2.02 4.97 -1.28
CA ALA A 66 2.00 6.37 -1.70
C ALA A 66 3.36 6.90 -2.18
N ARG A 67 4.46 6.26 -1.81
CA ARG A 67 5.81 6.62 -2.23
C ARG A 67 6.23 5.88 -3.50
N GLY A 68 5.41 4.93 -3.97
CA GLY A 68 5.67 4.10 -5.14
C GLY A 68 6.52 2.86 -4.86
N HIS A 69 6.69 2.46 -3.60
CA HIS A 69 7.32 1.18 -3.26
C HIS A 69 6.34 0.04 -3.52
N SER A 70 6.86 -1.05 -4.08
CA SER A 70 6.06 -2.23 -4.41
C SER A 70 5.50 -2.89 -3.17
N LEU A 71 4.27 -3.39 -3.30
CA LEU A 71 3.60 -4.14 -2.25
C LEU A 71 3.41 -5.59 -2.71
N TYR A 72 3.66 -6.50 -1.78
CA TYR A 72 3.69 -7.94 -2.02
C TYR A 72 2.61 -8.65 -1.24
N LEU A 73 2.14 -9.76 -1.76
CA LEU A 73 1.45 -10.82 -1.05
C LEU A 73 2.44 -11.95 -0.71
N PHE A 74 2.07 -12.75 0.25
CA PHE A 74 2.78 -13.96 0.67
C PHE A 74 1.87 -15.17 0.49
N GLU A 75 2.27 -16.19 -0.26
CA GLU A 75 1.40 -17.33 -0.56
C GLU A 75 1.13 -18.22 0.65
N ALA A 76 2.02 -18.24 1.65
CA ALA A 76 1.77 -18.96 2.89
C ALA A 76 0.75 -18.27 3.81
N ASP A 77 0.27 -17.05 3.48
CA ASP A 77 -0.81 -16.41 4.19
C ASP A 77 -2.15 -17.11 3.87
N HIS A 78 -2.95 -17.33 4.92
CA HIS A 78 -4.31 -17.86 4.76
C HIS A 78 -5.33 -16.73 4.83
N LYS A 79 -6.56 -16.99 4.35
CA LYS A 79 -7.64 -15.99 4.37
C LYS A 79 -7.79 -15.34 5.75
N GLY A 80 -7.56 -14.01 5.78
CA GLY A 80 -7.71 -13.20 6.98
C GLY A 80 -6.62 -13.37 8.04
N THR A 81 -5.53 -14.10 7.76
CA THR A 81 -4.42 -14.29 8.71
C THR A 81 -3.07 -14.12 8.01
N SER A 82 -2.11 -13.55 8.73
CA SER A 82 -0.72 -13.46 8.30
C SER A 82 0.09 -14.60 8.91
N ALA A 83 0.92 -15.25 8.10
CA ALA A 83 1.92 -16.23 8.55
C ALA A 83 3.28 -15.59 8.83
N CYS A 84 3.53 -14.36 8.38
CA CYS A 84 4.82 -13.69 8.44
C CYS A 84 5.03 -12.92 9.76
N TYR A 85 5.90 -13.47 10.64
CA TYR A 85 6.29 -12.91 11.93
C TYR A 85 7.80 -13.08 12.17
N GLY A 86 8.33 -12.48 13.23
CA GLY A 86 9.73 -12.66 13.62
C GLY A 86 10.73 -12.27 12.53
N ALA A 87 11.59 -13.21 12.11
CA ALA A 87 12.57 -13.00 11.05
C ALA A 87 11.93 -12.67 9.69
N CYS A 88 10.79 -13.32 9.38
CA CYS A 88 10.01 -13.00 8.18
C CYS A 88 9.60 -11.52 8.17
N ALA A 89 9.00 -11.01 9.23
CA ALA A 89 8.53 -9.64 9.31
C ALA A 89 9.66 -8.59 9.32
N LYS A 90 10.91 -8.99 9.59
CA LYS A 90 12.10 -8.13 9.43
C LYS A 90 12.49 -7.99 7.96
N ALA A 91 12.46 -9.08 7.21
CA ALA A 91 12.76 -9.09 5.78
C ALA A 91 11.58 -8.57 4.94
N TRP A 92 10.36 -8.85 5.38
CA TRP A 92 9.12 -8.47 4.74
C TRP A 92 8.22 -7.70 5.71
N PRO A 93 8.53 -6.42 5.95
CA PRO A 93 7.77 -5.61 6.89
C PRO A 93 6.29 -5.53 6.49
N PRO A 94 5.36 -5.94 7.40
CA PRO A 94 3.94 -5.80 7.15
C PRO A 94 3.57 -4.32 7.02
N VAL A 95 2.62 -4.01 6.16
CA VAL A 95 2.06 -2.67 6.01
C VAL A 95 1.11 -2.41 7.18
N VAL A 96 1.66 -1.91 8.29
CA VAL A 96 0.89 -1.58 9.49
C VAL A 96 0.10 -0.30 9.27
N VAL A 97 -1.17 -0.31 9.70
CA VAL A 97 -2.12 0.80 9.56
C VAL A 97 -2.87 1.02 10.87
N SER A 98 -3.42 2.21 11.07
CA SER A 98 -4.31 2.55 12.20
C SER A 98 -5.80 2.53 11.83
N GLY A 99 -6.14 2.00 10.67
CA GLY A 99 -7.50 1.92 10.14
C GLY A 99 -7.50 1.55 8.67
N LYS A 100 -8.66 1.61 8.01
CA LYS A 100 -8.79 1.23 6.61
C LYS A 100 -7.90 2.11 5.71
N PRO A 101 -7.06 1.52 4.84
CA PRO A 101 -6.25 2.28 3.89
C PRO A 101 -7.09 3.09 2.93
N LYS A 102 -6.53 4.17 2.39
CA LYS A 102 -7.13 4.98 1.33
C LYS A 102 -6.71 4.45 -0.04
N ALA A 103 -7.64 4.48 -0.99
CA ALA A 103 -7.32 4.22 -2.38
C ALA A 103 -6.68 5.47 -3.00
N GLY A 104 -5.47 5.31 -3.51
CA GLY A 104 -4.78 6.27 -4.38
C GLY A 104 -5.07 6.00 -5.85
N PRO A 105 -4.35 6.68 -6.76
CA PRO A 105 -4.56 6.56 -8.19
C PRO A 105 -4.56 5.11 -8.68
N GLY A 106 -5.61 4.71 -9.39
CA GLY A 106 -5.74 3.40 -10.02
C GLY A 106 -6.09 2.24 -9.07
N ALA A 107 -6.01 2.42 -7.75
CA ALA A 107 -6.41 1.40 -6.78
C ALA A 107 -7.93 1.40 -6.57
N ARG A 108 -8.48 0.21 -6.30
CA ARG A 108 -9.92 0.04 -6.04
C ARG A 108 -10.20 0.04 -4.54
N ALA A 109 -10.95 1.03 -4.05
CA ALA A 109 -11.30 1.15 -2.64
C ALA A 109 -12.05 -0.09 -2.08
N ALA A 110 -12.83 -0.75 -2.92
CA ALA A 110 -13.56 -1.97 -2.55
C ALA A 110 -12.64 -3.17 -2.25
N LEU A 111 -11.42 -3.17 -2.77
CA LEU A 111 -10.44 -4.23 -2.51
C LEU A 111 -9.59 -3.99 -1.27
N LEU A 112 -9.64 -2.78 -0.70
CA LEU A 112 -8.90 -2.43 0.51
C LEU A 112 -9.60 -2.93 1.76
N GLY A 113 -8.82 -3.49 2.67
CA GLY A 113 -9.27 -3.98 3.95
C GLY A 113 -8.20 -3.87 5.02
N VAL A 114 -8.52 -4.40 6.19
CA VAL A 114 -7.64 -4.48 7.36
C VAL A 114 -7.69 -5.87 7.94
N LEU A 115 -6.52 -6.39 8.28
CA LEU A 115 -6.33 -7.63 9.01
C LEU A 115 -5.85 -7.30 10.43
N HIS A 116 -6.41 -7.96 11.43
CA HIS A 116 -5.90 -7.95 12.81
C HIS A 116 -4.87 -9.05 12.97
N ARG A 117 -3.61 -8.67 13.19
CA ARG A 117 -2.51 -9.60 13.39
C ARG A 117 -2.49 -10.11 14.83
N ARG A 118 -1.91 -11.32 15.03
CA ARG A 118 -1.77 -11.90 16.39
C ARG A 118 -0.83 -11.10 17.31
N ASP A 119 -0.01 -10.18 16.73
CA ASP A 119 0.84 -9.26 17.49
C ASP A 119 0.12 -7.95 17.88
N GLY A 120 -1.22 -7.92 17.75
CA GLY A 120 -2.08 -6.79 18.10
C GLY A 120 -2.09 -5.64 17.07
N LYS A 121 -1.30 -5.72 16.02
CA LYS A 121 -1.22 -4.68 14.97
C LYS A 121 -2.32 -4.89 13.94
N GLN A 122 -2.72 -3.79 13.30
CA GLN A 122 -3.55 -3.82 12.11
C GLN A 122 -2.67 -3.76 10.86
N GLN A 123 -2.94 -4.62 9.89
CA GLN A 123 -2.22 -4.68 8.63
C GLN A 123 -3.16 -4.42 7.48
N ALA A 124 -2.73 -3.58 6.51
CA ALA A 124 -3.47 -3.35 5.29
C ALA A 124 -3.59 -4.63 4.47
N THR A 125 -4.75 -4.81 3.84
CA THR A 125 -4.98 -5.88 2.85
C THR A 125 -5.45 -5.29 1.53
N TYR A 126 -5.19 -6.02 0.43
CA TYR A 126 -5.75 -5.75 -0.88
C TYR A 126 -6.34 -7.04 -1.45
N ARG A 127 -7.63 -7.06 -1.78
CA ARG A 127 -8.40 -8.26 -2.14
C ARG A 127 -8.28 -9.41 -1.12
N GLY A 128 -8.16 -9.07 0.17
CA GLY A 128 -7.97 -10.06 1.26
C GLY A 128 -6.53 -10.52 1.46
N HIS A 129 -5.59 -10.20 0.58
CA HIS A 129 -4.17 -10.50 0.78
C HIS A 129 -3.54 -9.49 1.72
N PRO A 130 -2.89 -9.91 2.83
CA PRO A 130 -2.07 -9.05 3.65
C PRO A 130 -0.96 -8.42 2.81
N LEU A 131 -0.68 -7.14 3.02
CA LEU A 131 0.32 -6.41 2.24
C LEU A 131 1.63 -6.27 3.00
N TYR A 132 2.73 -6.48 2.27
CA TYR A 132 4.10 -6.39 2.77
C TYR A 132 4.96 -5.52 1.88
N ARG A 133 6.05 -4.98 2.45
CA ARG A 133 7.18 -4.43 1.70
C ARG A 133 8.31 -5.43 1.67
N PHE A 134 9.24 -5.24 0.75
CA PHE A 134 10.50 -5.98 0.77
C PHE A 134 11.64 -5.06 1.21
N TYR A 135 12.48 -5.48 2.16
CA TYR A 135 13.51 -4.63 2.74
C TYR A 135 14.58 -4.16 1.75
N LYS A 136 14.77 -4.90 0.64
CA LYS A 136 15.72 -4.52 -0.43
C LYS A 136 15.11 -3.60 -1.49
N ASP A 137 13.80 -3.35 -1.48
CA ASP A 137 13.15 -2.37 -2.36
C ASP A 137 13.27 -0.98 -1.75
N THR A 138 14.45 -0.38 -1.94
CA THR A 138 14.81 0.92 -1.35
C THR A 138 14.37 2.12 -2.18
N ALA A 139 13.94 1.90 -3.42
CA ALA A 139 13.46 2.92 -4.34
C ALA A 139 12.12 2.53 -4.97
N ARG A 140 11.41 3.55 -5.46
CA ARG A 140 10.14 3.36 -6.17
C ARG A 140 10.30 2.46 -7.40
N GLY A 141 9.30 1.62 -7.65
CA GLY A 141 9.26 0.74 -8.82
C GLY A 141 10.21 -0.46 -8.77
N GLN A 142 11.02 -0.60 -7.72
CA GLN A 142 11.80 -1.83 -7.51
C GLN A 142 10.87 -2.98 -7.15
N VAL A 143 11.19 -4.16 -7.69
CA VAL A 143 10.42 -5.41 -7.54
C VAL A 143 11.37 -6.59 -7.25
N LYS A 144 12.39 -6.36 -6.42
CA LYS A 144 13.45 -7.34 -6.11
C LYS A 144 12.95 -8.54 -5.32
N GLY A 145 11.75 -8.44 -4.76
CA GLY A 145 11.09 -9.51 -4.02
C GLY A 145 10.22 -10.42 -4.87
N GLN A 146 10.08 -10.13 -6.17
CA GLN A 146 9.21 -10.90 -7.06
C GLN A 146 9.68 -12.35 -7.23
N GLY A 147 8.79 -13.31 -6.97
CA GLY A 147 9.05 -14.75 -7.17
C GLY A 147 10.07 -15.33 -6.21
N LEU A 148 10.39 -14.66 -5.10
CA LEU A 148 11.29 -15.21 -4.09
C LEU A 148 10.56 -16.22 -3.23
N ASP A 149 11.13 -17.42 -3.08
CA ASP A 149 10.66 -18.44 -2.13
C ASP A 149 11.45 -18.34 -0.83
N PHE A 150 10.81 -17.78 0.22
CA PHE A 150 11.39 -17.63 1.55
C PHE A 150 10.32 -17.77 2.63
N PHE A 151 10.70 -18.31 3.76
CA PHE A 151 9.84 -18.48 4.93
C PHE A 151 8.64 -19.42 4.70
N GLY A 152 8.78 -20.37 3.78
CA GLY A 152 7.79 -21.41 3.53
C GLY A 152 6.71 -21.02 2.51
N GLY A 153 7.01 -20.08 1.62
CA GLY A 153 6.13 -19.71 0.51
C GLY A 153 6.72 -18.63 -0.37
N GLU A 154 6.09 -18.44 -1.50
CA GLU A 154 6.52 -17.49 -2.52
C GLU A 154 5.91 -16.11 -2.30
N TRP A 155 6.63 -15.10 -2.80
CA TRP A 155 6.29 -13.70 -2.68
C TRP A 155 6.05 -13.08 -4.04
N TYR A 156 4.89 -12.44 -4.22
CA TYR A 156 4.52 -11.84 -5.49
C TYR A 156 3.98 -10.43 -5.31
N VAL A 157 4.29 -9.53 -6.25
CA VAL A 157 3.56 -8.27 -6.37
C VAL A 157 2.12 -8.55 -6.83
N LEU A 158 1.22 -7.61 -6.51
CA LEU A 158 -0.19 -7.74 -6.88
C LEU A 158 -0.51 -6.90 -8.11
N THR A 159 -1.33 -7.44 -8.99
CA THR A 159 -1.97 -6.68 -10.09
C THR A 159 -2.99 -5.68 -9.54
N PRO A 160 -3.47 -4.70 -10.34
CA PRO A 160 -4.56 -3.80 -9.94
C PRO A 160 -5.86 -4.51 -9.56
N ALA A 161 -6.06 -5.73 -10.06
CA ALA A 161 -7.19 -6.59 -9.68
C ALA A 161 -6.97 -7.33 -8.34
N GLY A 162 -5.80 -7.20 -7.73
CA GLY A 162 -5.45 -7.85 -6.46
C GLY A 162 -5.13 -9.34 -6.61
N LYS A 163 -4.74 -9.79 -7.80
CA LYS A 163 -4.24 -11.13 -8.05
C LYS A 163 -2.71 -11.11 -7.99
N LYS A 164 -2.07 -12.24 -7.68
CA LYS A 164 -0.62 -12.36 -7.82
C LYS A 164 -0.21 -12.14 -9.28
N LEU A 165 0.95 -11.55 -9.50
CA LEU A 165 1.55 -11.38 -10.81
C LEU A 165 2.67 -12.41 -10.95
N GLU A 166 2.41 -13.50 -11.67
CA GLU A 166 3.39 -14.58 -11.86
C GLU A 166 4.41 -14.24 -12.97
N HIS A 167 3.95 -13.56 -14.03
CA HIS A 167 4.77 -13.21 -15.19
C HIS A 167 4.66 -11.71 -15.48
N ALA A 168 5.68 -11.14 -16.13
CA ALA A 168 5.61 -9.76 -16.62
C ALA A 168 4.42 -9.61 -17.57
N ALA A 169 3.68 -8.51 -17.44
CA ALA A 169 2.59 -8.20 -18.38
C ALA A 169 3.18 -8.00 -19.80
N GLY A 170 2.95 -8.94 -20.67
CA GLY A 170 3.47 -8.97 -22.05
C GLY A 170 3.69 -10.38 -22.59
N THR A 171 3.53 -11.41 -21.76
CA THR A 171 3.55 -12.82 -22.19
C THR A 171 2.16 -13.46 -22.06
N ASP A 172 1.11 -12.66 -22.25
CA ASP A 172 -0.21 -13.25 -22.44
C ASP A 172 -0.20 -13.88 -23.83
N ASP A 173 0.22 -15.14 -23.86
CA ASP A 173 -0.10 -16.03 -24.97
C ASP A 173 -1.63 -16.17 -25.02
N SER A 174 -2.24 -15.33 -25.87
CA SER A 174 -3.64 -15.42 -26.25
C SER A 174 -3.82 -16.61 -27.18
N THR A 175 -3.52 -17.81 -26.71
CA THR A 175 -3.94 -19.06 -27.36
C THR A 175 -5.17 -19.58 -26.64
N SER A 176 -6.23 -18.80 -26.67
CA SER A 176 -7.59 -19.31 -26.58
C SER A 176 -8.03 -19.63 -28.00
N SER A 177 -7.67 -20.79 -28.47
CA SER A 177 -8.25 -21.40 -29.65
C SER A 177 -9.72 -21.64 -29.37
N GLY A 178 -10.56 -20.70 -29.77
CA GLY A 178 -11.98 -20.90 -29.97
C GLY A 178 -12.14 -21.85 -31.13
N SER A 179 -12.38 -23.10 -30.84
CA SER A 179 -12.89 -24.06 -31.84
C SER A 179 -14.39 -23.83 -31.96
N ASP A 180 -14.77 -22.89 -32.81
CA ASP A 180 -16.11 -22.83 -33.37
C ASP A 180 -16.17 -23.87 -34.49
N ASP A 181 -16.59 -25.09 -34.15
CA ASP A 181 -17.00 -26.08 -35.14
C ASP A 181 -18.53 -25.96 -35.33
N SER A 182 -18.89 -25.20 -36.36
CA SER A 182 -20.22 -25.22 -36.97
C SER A 182 -20.09 -25.78 -38.38
N GLY A 183 -20.41 -27.06 -38.54
CA GLY A 183 -20.45 -27.64 -39.89
C GLY A 183 -21.12 -29.01 -39.89
N GLY A 184 -22.43 -29.02 -40.14
CA GLY A 184 -23.17 -30.23 -40.34
C GLY A 184 -22.72 -31.03 -41.57
N GLY A 185 -22.98 -32.33 -41.56
CA GLY A 185 -22.79 -33.20 -42.70
C GLY A 185 -23.16 -34.64 -42.35
N THR A 186 -24.42 -35.00 -42.65
CA THR A 186 -24.93 -36.37 -42.78
C THR A 186 -24.06 -37.25 -43.68
N THR A 187 -23.83 -38.52 -43.30
CA THR A 187 -24.21 -39.70 -44.10
C THR A 187 -23.68 -41.02 -43.46
N THR A 188 -24.57 -41.94 -43.22
CA THR A 188 -24.69 -43.39 -43.43
C THR A 188 -23.43 -44.28 -43.57
N GLY A 189 -23.49 -45.41 -42.85
CA GLY A 189 -22.86 -46.67 -43.26
C GLY A 189 -22.00 -47.31 -42.19
N GLY A 190 -22.45 -48.26 -41.40
CA GLY A 190 -22.50 -49.67 -41.66
C GLY A 190 -21.19 -50.38 -41.31
N GLY A 191 -21.25 -51.40 -40.43
CA GLY A 191 -20.21 -52.37 -40.31
C GLY A 191 -19.73 -52.63 -38.89
N GLY A 192 -20.34 -53.60 -38.24
CA GLY A 192 -19.87 -54.23 -37.03
C GLY A 192 -18.64 -55.07 -37.26
N TYR A 193 -17.96 -55.45 -36.21
CA TYR A 193 -17.37 -56.75 -35.96
C TYR A 193 -16.92 -56.81 -34.51
N ASP A 194 -17.26 -57.95 -33.98
CA ASP A 194 -17.06 -58.40 -32.62
C ASP A 194 -15.59 -58.81 -32.32
N ASP A 195 -15.43 -59.19 -31.09
CA ASP A 195 -14.40 -60.04 -30.47
C ASP A 195 -13.20 -59.32 -29.87
N GLY A 196 -13.04 -59.57 -28.60
CA GLY A 196 -12.50 -60.63 -27.88
C GLY A 196 -11.50 -60.26 -26.87
N GLY A 197 -11.79 -60.45 -25.60
CA GLY A 197 -11.02 -61.26 -24.70
C GLY A 197 -9.70 -60.74 -24.06
N GLY A 198 -9.64 -60.93 -22.74
CA GLY A 198 -8.43 -61.12 -21.96
C GLY A 198 -8.00 -59.95 -21.10
N GLY A 199 -8.13 -59.87 -19.80
CA GLY A 199 -7.76 -60.87 -18.79
C GLY A 199 -6.30 -60.67 -18.40
N GLY A 200 -6.07 -60.02 -17.23
CA GLY A 200 -4.71 -59.86 -16.73
C GLY A 200 -4.69 -59.14 -15.38
N VAL A 201 -4.95 -59.86 -14.33
CA VAL A 201 -4.65 -59.57 -12.93
C VAL A 201 -3.15 -59.70 -12.72
N TYR A 202 -2.54 -58.90 -11.94
CA TYR A 202 -1.37 -59.04 -11.03
C TYR A 202 -1.02 -57.63 -10.54
N GLY A 203 -0.97 -57.39 -9.25
CA GLY A 203 -0.21 -57.78 -8.14
C GLY A 203 0.06 -56.56 -7.29
#